data_501f07433eaae11ac4586005381cb6b4
#
_entry.id   501f07433eaae11ac4586005381cb6b4
#
_cell.length_a   1.000
_cell.length_b   1.000
_cell.length_c   1.000
_cell.angle_alpha   90.00
_cell.angle_beta   90.00
_cell.angle_gamma   90.00
#
_symmetry.space_group_name_H-M   'P 1'
#
loop_
_entity.id
_entity.type
_entity.pdbx_description
1 polymer ?
#
loop_
_entity_poly.entity_id
_entity_poly.type
_entity_poly.pdbx_seq_one_letter_code
_entity_poly.pdbx_strand_id
1 'polypeptide(L)'
;SCDVTAAYDPNFPEVFEKRNAAFVNYGVGLCKYTGARGKSGASDASAETVAYVRRVLDEADVLWHISELGKVDAGGGGTVAMYMANRNIATLDAGVPVLSMHAPFETVAKLDCYMTYKACKAIYEAE
;
A
#
# COMPACT_ATOMS: atom_id res chain seq x y z
N SER A 1 1.61 -8.72 2.12
CA SER A 1 0.22 -8.59 1.65
C SER A 1 0.19 -7.70 0.42
N CYS A 2 -0.55 -8.10 -0.61
CA CYS A 2 -0.61 -7.38 -1.90
C CYS A 2 -2.02 -6.80 -2.14
N ASP A 3 -2.62 -6.22 -1.12
CA ASP A 3 -3.90 -5.54 -1.30
C ASP A 3 -3.71 -4.21 -2.03
N VAL A 4 -4.71 -3.81 -2.82
CA VAL A 4 -4.68 -2.52 -3.54
C VAL A 4 -4.82 -1.35 -2.57
N THR A 5 -4.32 -0.18 -2.94
CA THR A 5 -4.46 1.04 -2.14
C THR A 5 -5.18 2.13 -2.92
N ALA A 6 -5.96 2.97 -2.23
CA ALA A 6 -6.70 4.04 -2.88
C ALA A 6 -5.73 5.13 -3.39
N ALA A 7 -5.72 5.36 -4.69
CA ALA A 7 -4.99 6.45 -5.29
C ALA A 7 -5.68 7.79 -5.06
N TYR A 8 -4.88 8.84 -4.88
CA TYR A 8 -5.38 10.20 -4.72
C TYR A 8 -6.24 10.61 -5.93
N ASP A 9 -7.49 10.96 -5.65
CA ASP A 9 -8.43 11.48 -6.63
C ASP A 9 -8.59 12.98 -6.44
N PRO A 10 -8.19 13.81 -7.40
CA PRO A 10 -8.32 15.27 -7.29
C PRO A 10 -9.78 15.77 -7.27
N ASN A 11 -10.75 14.93 -7.65
CA ASN A 11 -12.16 15.27 -7.56
C ASN A 11 -12.72 15.12 -6.13
N PHE A 12 -12.04 14.38 -5.28
CA PHE A 12 -12.44 14.11 -3.89
C PHE A 12 -11.25 14.31 -2.92
N PRO A 13 -10.57 15.47 -2.95
CA PRO A 13 -9.33 15.68 -2.20
C PRO A 13 -9.54 15.61 -0.69
N GLU A 14 -10.75 15.87 -0.21
CA GLU A 14 -11.09 15.91 1.23
C GLU A 14 -11.05 14.55 1.92
N VAL A 15 -11.10 13.46 1.15
CA VAL A 15 -11.05 12.09 1.70
C VAL A 15 -9.64 11.55 1.85
N PHE A 16 -8.64 12.33 1.42
CA PHE A 16 -7.23 11.93 1.43
C PHE A 16 -6.38 12.85 2.34
N GLU A 17 -5.30 12.28 2.85
CA GLU A 17 -4.15 13.05 3.30
C GLU A 17 -3.12 13.08 2.16
N LYS A 18 -3.09 14.16 1.41
CA LYS A 18 -2.33 14.25 0.14
C LYS A 18 -0.85 13.88 0.27
N ARG A 19 -0.22 14.17 1.42
CA ARG A 19 1.20 13.89 1.64
C ARG A 19 1.51 12.40 1.84
N ASN A 20 0.47 11.63 2.18
CA ASN A 20 0.58 10.20 2.46
C ASN A 20 -0.27 9.36 1.50
N ALA A 21 -0.92 9.96 0.52
CA ALA A 21 -1.76 9.24 -0.43
C ALA A 21 -0.92 8.50 -1.48
N ALA A 22 -1.45 7.40 -1.98
CA ALA A 22 -0.93 6.77 -3.18
C ALA A 22 -1.24 7.60 -4.42
N PHE A 23 -0.39 7.50 -5.43
CA PHE A 23 -0.59 8.15 -6.73
C PHE A 23 -0.41 7.14 -7.86
N VAL A 24 -1.26 7.23 -8.88
CA VAL A 24 -1.09 6.44 -10.11
C VAL A 24 0.20 6.84 -10.84
N ASN A 25 0.88 5.87 -11.45
CA ASN A 25 2.20 6.00 -12.09
C ASN A 25 3.37 6.29 -11.14
N TYR A 26 3.21 6.04 -9.85
CA TYR A 26 4.28 6.14 -8.86
C TYR A 26 4.77 4.77 -8.38
N GLY A 27 4.35 3.69 -9.03
CA GLY A 27 4.74 2.34 -8.68
C GLY A 27 3.92 1.77 -7.51
N VAL A 28 4.53 0.87 -6.77
CA VAL A 28 3.89 0.17 -5.65
C VAL A 28 3.64 1.09 -4.47
N GLY A 29 2.40 1.13 -3.97
CA GLY A 29 2.09 1.80 -2.71
C GLY A 29 2.43 0.90 -1.52
N LEU A 30 3.35 1.34 -0.66
CA LEU A 30 3.68 0.65 0.59
C LEU A 30 2.86 1.24 1.73
N CYS A 31 1.91 0.47 2.25
CA CYS A 31 1.09 0.87 3.39
C CYS A 31 1.69 0.29 4.68
N LYS A 32 2.53 1.08 5.33
CA LYS A 32 3.12 0.70 6.62
C LYS A 32 2.04 0.47 7.68
N TYR A 33 1.02 1.29 7.63
CA TYR A 33 -0.08 1.31 8.58
C TYR A 33 -1.42 1.13 7.84
N THR A 34 -2.21 0.17 8.30
CA THR A 34 -3.59 -0.04 7.81
C THR A 34 -4.57 0.00 8.98
N GLY A 35 -5.81 0.35 8.72
CA GLY A 35 -6.86 0.43 9.73
C GLY A 35 -7.92 1.43 9.33
N ALA A 36 -9.11 1.33 9.94
CA ALA A 36 -10.24 2.19 9.64
C ALA A 36 -10.63 3.01 10.88
N ARG A 37 -11.16 4.21 10.66
CA ARG A 37 -11.86 5.04 11.65
C ARG A 37 -11.27 4.95 13.07
N GLY A 38 -10.22 5.69 13.34
CA GLY A 38 -9.56 5.66 14.65
C GLY A 38 -8.81 4.35 14.91
N LYS A 39 -8.31 3.72 13.83
CA LYS A 39 -7.39 2.59 13.91
C LYS A 39 -8.04 1.25 14.27
N SER A 40 -9.34 1.08 14.02
CA SER A 40 -10.01 -0.21 14.19
C SER A 40 -9.47 -1.23 13.20
N GLY A 41 -9.17 -2.44 13.66
CA GLY A 41 -8.60 -3.50 12.83
C GLY A 41 -7.25 -3.14 12.22
N ALA A 42 -6.46 -2.35 12.96
CA ALA A 42 -5.18 -1.84 12.48
C ALA A 42 -4.10 -2.91 12.43
N SER A 43 -3.20 -2.79 11.48
CA SER A 43 -1.87 -3.38 11.52
C SER A 43 -0.82 -2.31 11.24
N ASP A 44 0.33 -2.43 11.86
CA ASP A 44 1.43 -1.47 11.71
C ASP A 44 2.74 -2.25 11.55
N ALA A 45 3.34 -2.16 10.37
CA ALA A 45 4.61 -2.82 10.11
C ALA A 45 5.74 -2.20 10.91
N SER A 46 6.64 -3.03 11.46
CA SER A 46 7.82 -2.53 12.15
C SER A 46 8.76 -1.78 11.21
N ALA A 47 9.57 -0.89 11.77
CA ALA A 47 10.57 -0.15 10.99
C ALA A 47 11.57 -1.09 10.30
N GLU A 48 11.92 -2.20 10.94
CA GLU A 48 12.82 -3.22 10.40
C GLU A 48 12.21 -3.92 9.19
N THR A 49 10.94 -4.30 9.26
CA THR A 49 10.21 -4.90 8.13
C THR A 49 10.13 -3.93 6.96
N VAL A 50 9.81 -2.68 7.21
CA VAL A 50 9.77 -1.63 6.17
C VAL A 50 11.15 -1.43 5.56
N ALA A 51 12.21 -1.36 6.38
CA ALA A 51 13.59 -1.19 5.89
C ALA A 51 14.04 -2.36 5.01
N TYR A 52 13.71 -3.60 5.41
CA TYR A 52 14.01 -4.79 4.62
C TYR A 52 13.32 -4.74 3.25
N VAL A 53 12.00 -4.49 3.23
CA VAL A 53 11.25 -4.44 1.98
C VAL A 53 11.77 -3.32 1.07
N ARG A 54 11.99 -2.13 1.60
CA ARG A 54 12.56 -1.01 0.83
C ARG A 54 13.89 -1.39 0.18
N ARG A 55 14.80 -1.98 0.94
CA ARG A 55 16.10 -2.44 0.41
C ARG A 55 15.92 -3.40 -0.76
N VAL A 56 15.07 -4.42 -0.60
CA VAL A 56 14.81 -5.41 -1.66
C VAL A 56 14.24 -4.74 -2.92
N LEU A 57 13.31 -3.81 -2.75
CA LEU A 57 12.70 -3.11 -3.89
C LEU A 57 13.70 -2.17 -4.59
N ASP A 58 14.53 -1.46 -3.83
CA ASP A 58 15.57 -0.57 -4.37
C ASP A 58 16.63 -1.37 -5.15
N GLU A 59 17.09 -2.49 -4.60
CA GLU A 59 18.06 -3.39 -5.26
C GLU A 59 17.50 -4.01 -6.56
N ALA A 60 16.19 -4.22 -6.64
CA ALA A 60 15.51 -4.75 -7.82
C ALA A 60 15.05 -3.68 -8.82
N ASP A 61 15.38 -2.41 -8.58
CA ASP A 61 14.92 -1.27 -9.41
C ASP A 61 13.39 -1.26 -9.58
N VAL A 62 12.68 -1.40 -8.46
CA VAL A 62 11.22 -1.30 -8.38
C VAL A 62 10.84 0.11 -7.97
N LEU A 63 9.99 0.74 -8.74
CA LEU A 63 9.40 2.02 -8.37
C LEU A 63 8.35 1.80 -7.28
N TRP A 64 8.49 2.49 -6.16
CA TRP A 64 7.58 2.40 -5.02
C TRP A 64 7.46 3.73 -4.27
N HIS A 65 6.42 3.89 -3.47
CA HIS A 65 6.24 5.05 -2.60
C HIS A 65 5.45 4.64 -1.34
N ILE A 66 5.61 5.42 -0.26
CA ILE A 66 4.82 5.23 0.96
C ILE A 66 3.41 5.78 0.72
N SER A 67 2.41 5.04 1.19
CA SER A 67 1.01 5.44 1.06
C SER A 67 0.21 5.12 2.32
N GLU A 68 -0.87 5.85 2.50
CA GLU A 68 -1.92 5.60 3.47
C GLU A 68 -3.25 5.48 2.74
N LEU A 69 -4.12 4.60 3.23
CA LEU A 69 -5.43 4.39 2.65
C LEU A 69 -6.41 5.44 3.20
N GLY A 70 -6.63 6.50 2.43
CA GLY A 70 -7.53 7.60 2.80
C GLY A 70 -6.91 8.58 3.80
N LYS A 71 -7.77 9.33 4.46
CA LYS A 71 -7.37 10.37 5.41
C LYS A 71 -7.02 9.75 6.77
N VAL A 72 -5.87 10.12 7.31
CA VAL A 72 -5.40 9.64 8.61
C VAL A 72 -6.46 9.86 9.69
N ASP A 73 -6.71 8.84 10.51
CA ASP A 73 -7.69 8.77 11.59
C ASP A 73 -9.18 8.85 11.17
N ALA A 74 -9.50 9.53 10.10
CA ALA A 74 -10.89 9.70 9.64
C ALA A 74 -11.30 8.67 8.58
N GLY A 75 -10.37 8.30 7.73
CA GLY A 75 -10.56 7.32 6.65
C GLY A 75 -9.87 6.00 6.93
N GLY A 76 -9.47 5.35 5.87
CA GLY A 76 -8.72 4.12 5.89
C GLY A 76 -9.55 2.86 5.73
N GLY A 77 -8.87 1.76 5.67
CA GLY A 77 -9.46 0.42 5.55
C GLY A 77 -8.55 -0.64 6.15
N GLY A 78 -9.12 -1.75 6.59
CA GLY A 78 -8.37 -2.92 6.97
C GLY A 78 -8.01 -3.75 5.74
N THR A 79 -6.85 -4.38 5.79
CA THR A 79 -6.37 -5.30 4.75
C THR A 79 -6.13 -6.69 5.35
N VAL A 80 -5.84 -7.67 4.51
CA VAL A 80 -5.48 -9.01 4.99
C VAL A 80 -4.20 -9.02 5.84
N ALA A 81 -3.39 -7.97 5.77
CA ALA A 81 -2.22 -7.78 6.62
C ALA A 81 -2.55 -7.89 8.12
N MET A 82 -3.71 -7.39 8.53
CA MET A 82 -4.19 -7.49 9.92
C MET A 82 -4.24 -8.93 10.44
N TYR A 83 -4.71 -9.87 9.63
CA TYR A 83 -4.84 -11.28 10.06
C TYR A 83 -3.49 -11.94 10.29
N MET A 84 -2.49 -11.55 9.51
CA MET A 84 -1.12 -12.03 9.67
C MET A 84 -0.44 -11.36 10.87
N ALA A 85 -0.61 -10.03 11.00
CA ALA A 85 -0.08 -9.27 12.12
C ALA A 85 -0.63 -9.76 13.47
N ASN A 86 -1.92 -10.09 13.56
CA ASN A 86 -2.54 -10.66 14.76
C ASN A 86 -1.95 -12.03 15.16
N ARG A 87 -1.25 -12.69 14.28
CA ARG A 87 -0.51 -13.94 14.53
C ARG A 87 0.98 -13.71 14.79
N ASN A 88 1.36 -12.46 15.02
CA ASN A 88 2.74 -12.06 15.24
C ASN A 88 3.66 -12.37 14.05
N ILE A 89 3.13 -12.28 12.84
CA ILE A 89 3.90 -12.42 11.60
C ILE A 89 4.24 -11.02 11.10
N ALA A 90 5.54 -10.75 10.88
CA ALA A 90 5.98 -9.48 10.30
C ALA A 90 5.32 -9.29 8.93
N THR A 91 4.54 -8.24 8.77
CA THR A 91 3.72 -8.03 7.58
C THR A 91 3.73 -6.55 7.18
N LEU A 92 3.87 -6.31 5.89
CA LEU A 92 3.70 -5.00 5.27
C LEU A 92 2.71 -5.15 4.12
N ASP A 93 1.82 -4.19 3.97
CA ASP A 93 0.91 -4.15 2.83
C ASP A 93 1.54 -3.36 1.67
N ALA A 94 1.47 -3.92 0.46
CA ALA A 94 2.14 -3.37 -0.72
C ALA A 94 1.32 -3.69 -1.97
N GLY A 95 0.70 -2.70 -2.58
CA GLY A 95 -0.18 -2.96 -3.69
C GLY A 95 -0.29 -1.87 -4.73
N VAL A 96 -1.13 -2.12 -5.72
CA VAL A 96 -1.36 -1.22 -6.85
C VAL A 96 -2.24 -0.05 -6.39
N PRO A 97 -1.83 1.21 -6.66
CA PRO A 97 -2.73 2.35 -6.53
C PRO A 97 -3.93 2.25 -7.48
N VAL A 98 -5.14 2.38 -6.95
CA VAL A 98 -6.38 2.27 -7.73
C VAL A 98 -7.27 3.49 -7.53
N LEU A 99 -7.78 4.03 -8.62
CA LEU A 99 -8.83 5.05 -8.63
C LEU A 99 -10.21 4.38 -8.67
N SER A 100 -11.19 4.98 -8.03
CA SER A 100 -12.58 4.50 -7.97
C SER A 100 -12.71 3.11 -7.36
N MET A 101 -11.95 2.84 -6.29
CA MET A 101 -11.99 1.58 -5.55
C MET A 101 -13.43 1.22 -5.18
N HIS A 102 -13.83 -0.04 -5.40
CA HIS A 102 -15.16 -0.59 -5.20
C HIS A 102 -16.25 -0.09 -6.17
N ALA A 103 -15.88 0.71 -7.16
CA ALA A 103 -16.82 1.12 -8.21
C ALA A 103 -16.93 0.03 -9.31
N PRO A 104 -17.97 0.10 -10.16
CA PRO A 104 -18.10 -0.81 -11.30
C PRO A 104 -16.92 -0.75 -12.29
N PHE A 105 -16.23 0.40 -12.33
CA PHE A 105 -15.03 0.61 -13.14
C PHE A 105 -13.92 1.16 -12.25
N GLU A 106 -12.97 0.31 -11.92
CA GLU A 106 -11.74 0.69 -11.23
C GLU A 106 -10.63 0.94 -12.25
N THR A 107 -9.78 1.91 -11.98
CA THR A 107 -8.71 2.30 -12.89
C THR A 107 -7.35 2.22 -12.20
N VAL A 108 -6.41 1.55 -12.86
CA VAL A 108 -5.01 1.43 -12.42
C VAL A 108 -4.06 1.81 -13.55
N ALA A 109 -2.85 2.23 -13.21
CA ALA A 109 -1.80 2.41 -14.20
C ALA A 109 -1.11 1.07 -14.51
N LYS A 110 -0.87 0.81 -15.79
CA LYS A 110 -0.14 -0.40 -16.24
C LYS A 110 1.27 -0.47 -15.65
N LEU A 111 1.92 0.69 -15.47
CA LEU A 111 3.22 0.78 -14.83
C LEU A 111 3.17 0.23 -13.41
N ASP A 112 2.17 0.64 -12.63
CA ASP A 112 2.05 0.25 -11.23
C ASP A 112 1.78 -1.26 -11.09
N CYS A 113 0.98 -1.84 -12.00
CA CYS A 113 0.78 -3.28 -12.08
C CYS A 113 2.10 -4.02 -12.38
N TYR A 114 2.89 -3.50 -13.33
CA TYR A 114 4.17 -4.09 -13.68
C TYR A 114 5.18 -3.96 -12.53
N MET A 115 5.21 -2.83 -11.84
CA MET A 115 6.06 -2.64 -10.67
C MET A 115 5.65 -3.55 -9.51
N THR A 116 4.36 -3.79 -9.31
CA THR A 116 3.87 -4.75 -8.31
C THR A 116 4.30 -6.19 -8.65
N TYR A 117 4.24 -6.58 -9.92
CA TYR A 117 4.81 -7.86 -10.36
C TYR A 117 6.30 -7.96 -10.04
N LYS A 118 7.09 -6.93 -10.38
CA LYS A 118 8.53 -6.88 -10.06
C LYS A 118 8.77 -6.95 -8.55
N ALA A 119 7.97 -6.24 -7.76
CA ALA A 119 8.06 -6.25 -6.30
C ALA A 119 7.83 -7.66 -5.73
N CYS A 120 6.76 -8.32 -6.14
CA CYS A 120 6.49 -9.70 -5.72
C CYS A 120 7.65 -10.63 -6.08
N LYS A 121 8.13 -10.56 -7.33
CA LYS A 121 9.27 -11.35 -7.79
C LYS A 121 10.50 -11.09 -6.92
N ALA A 122 10.86 -9.83 -6.69
CA ALA A 122 12.03 -9.45 -5.89
C ALA A 122 11.95 -9.99 -4.45
N ILE A 123 10.77 -9.90 -3.81
CA ILE A 123 10.56 -10.42 -2.46
C ILE A 123 10.69 -11.95 -2.41
N TYR A 124 10.21 -12.67 -3.42
CA TYR A 124 10.34 -14.13 -3.48
C TYR A 124 11.76 -14.61 -3.79
N GLU A 125 12.56 -13.78 -4.46
CA GLU A 125 13.94 -14.08 -4.82
C GLU A 125 14.96 -13.53 -3.79
N ALA A 126 14.51 -12.72 -2.84
CA ALA A 126 15.39 -12.15 -1.80
C ALA A 126 15.83 -13.22 -0.80
N GLU A 127 17.13 -13.24 -0.51
CA GLU A 127 17.78 -14.08 0.51
C GLU A 127 17.78 -13.39 1.89
#